data_2eecf746fba89b431730acf8600b6fa0
#
_entry.id   2eecf746fba89b431730acf8600b6fa0
#
_cell.length_a   1.000
_cell.length_b   1.000
_cell.length_c   1.000
_cell.angle_alpha   90.00
_cell.angle_beta   90.00
_cell.angle_gamma   90.00
#
_symmetry.space_group_name_H-M   'P 1'
#
loop_
_entity.id
_entity.type
_entity.pdbx_description
1 polymer ?
#
loop_
_entity_poly.entity_id
_entity_poly.type
_entity_poly.pdbx_seq_one_letter_code
_entity_poly.pdbx_strand_id
1 'polypeptide(L)'
;RYNWELVYCELYAGGKYGNNQGENYEFSLGLNGLGSCATQYASAYMDVTVWRDGYEYQLHFKKGKPLGKKGQELQKTPLARKRTGTRTRWLPDLEVFTDIDIPAEYFTSVMKRQAVVNAGVTFRFKQETAPGKFETTEFLYQNGIADYVAELAGEDSLTLPVFWEAERRGRDRADKDEYRVKLSVSFCFSNRVKVIEHYHNSSWLEHGGSPEKATRSAFVSAIDGWLRQNSKYQKNEAKVTWADIEECLVLVSSNFSTQTSYENQTKKAITNKFVQEAMTEFLRSRLEIYFIENPADAERIAGQVLVNKRSRETAERTRLGIKKKLSGTIDIANRVQKFVDCRTKDVSRREIYIVEGDSALGSVKLSRDAEFQGIMPVRGKILNCLKADYARIF
;
A
#
# COMPACT_ATOMS: atom_id res chain seq x y z
N ARG A 1 29.85 19.03 -26.31
CA ARG A 1 28.74 18.10 -26.32
C ARG A 1 27.43 18.86 -26.35
N TYR A 2 26.45 18.33 -27.07
CA TYR A 2 25.10 18.90 -27.10
C TYR A 2 24.27 18.36 -25.93
N ASN A 3 23.30 19.13 -25.44
CA ASN A 3 22.42 18.71 -24.34
C ASN A 3 21.65 17.40 -24.65
N TRP A 4 21.28 17.18 -25.90
CA TRP A 4 20.58 15.96 -26.29
C TRP A 4 21.45 14.68 -26.15
N GLU A 5 22.77 14.79 -26.38
CA GLU A 5 23.72 13.67 -26.16
C GLU A 5 23.77 13.28 -24.69
N LEU A 6 23.79 14.29 -23.79
CA LEU A 6 23.76 14.06 -22.35
C LEU A 6 22.45 13.37 -21.90
N VAL A 7 21.31 13.81 -22.44
CA VAL A 7 19.99 13.29 -22.03
C VAL A 7 19.70 11.88 -22.55
N TYR A 8 20.07 11.59 -23.81
CA TYR A 8 19.68 10.36 -24.48
C TYR A 8 20.79 9.36 -24.68
N CYS A 9 22.07 9.75 -24.59
CA CYS A 9 23.20 8.88 -24.93
C CYS A 9 24.14 8.62 -23.76
N GLU A 10 24.03 9.38 -22.64
CA GLU A 10 24.91 9.19 -21.49
C GLU A 10 24.13 8.82 -20.23
N LEU A 11 24.65 7.81 -19.54
CA LEU A 11 24.16 7.44 -18.21
C LEU A 11 24.76 8.40 -17.16
N TYR A 12 24.01 8.68 -16.11
CA TYR A 12 24.41 9.57 -15.02
C TYR A 12 24.77 11.01 -15.44
N ALA A 13 24.30 11.43 -16.58
CA ALA A 13 24.50 12.79 -17.11
C ALA A 13 23.32 13.74 -16.77
N GLY A 14 22.68 13.56 -15.61
CA GLY A 14 21.56 14.38 -15.16
C GLY A 14 22.00 15.78 -14.77
N GLY A 15 21.28 16.82 -15.21
CA GLY A 15 21.49 18.22 -14.82
C GLY A 15 20.86 18.61 -13.47
N LYS A 16 20.51 17.65 -12.60
CA LYS A 16 19.69 17.87 -11.40
C LYS A 16 20.40 17.56 -10.08
N TYR A 17 21.73 17.52 -10.11
CA TYR A 17 22.54 17.17 -8.93
C TYR A 17 22.67 18.29 -7.90
N GLY A 18 22.34 19.53 -8.25
CA GLY A 18 22.38 20.69 -7.37
C GLY A 18 21.05 21.13 -6.80
N ASN A 19 20.08 20.24 -6.63
CA ASN A 19 18.69 20.57 -6.24
C ASN A 19 18.58 21.35 -4.92
N ASN A 20 19.55 21.22 -4.01
CA ASN A 20 19.53 21.91 -2.72
C ASN A 20 20.05 23.37 -2.81
N GLN A 21 20.53 23.81 -3.95
CA GLN A 21 21.12 25.16 -4.16
C GLN A 21 20.13 26.18 -4.72
N GLY A 22 18.85 25.81 -4.89
CA GLY A 22 17.78 26.76 -5.24
C GLY A 22 17.68 27.15 -6.70
N GLU A 23 18.38 26.45 -7.62
CA GLU A 23 18.31 26.70 -9.06
C GLU A 23 17.35 25.70 -9.75
N ASN A 24 16.77 26.09 -10.85
CA ASN A 24 15.84 25.50 -11.84
C ASN A 24 15.17 24.10 -11.62
N TYR A 25 15.61 23.24 -10.71
CA TYR A 25 15.10 21.89 -10.49
C TYR A 25 15.02 21.53 -9.00
N GLU A 26 14.28 22.31 -8.24
CA GLU A 26 14.22 22.21 -6.79
C GLU A 26 13.67 20.84 -6.31
N PHE A 27 12.62 20.37 -6.96
CA PHE A 27 12.01 19.06 -6.68
C PHE A 27 12.01 18.21 -7.94
N SER A 28 12.63 17.06 -7.88
CA SER A 28 12.78 16.20 -9.05
C SER A 28 12.56 14.73 -8.72
N LEU A 29 11.72 14.08 -9.52
CA LEU A 29 11.59 12.62 -9.53
C LEU A 29 12.89 11.95 -10.03
N GLY A 30 13.53 12.53 -11.06
CA GLY A 30 14.74 12.00 -11.68
C GLY A 30 16.00 12.45 -10.93
N LEU A 31 16.72 11.52 -10.32
CA LEU A 31 18.00 11.81 -9.64
C LEU A 31 19.23 11.43 -10.46
N ASN A 32 19.18 10.31 -11.18
CA ASN A 32 20.38 9.69 -11.73
C ASN A 32 20.59 9.91 -13.24
N GLY A 33 19.66 10.60 -13.94
CA GLY A 33 19.79 10.81 -15.39
C GLY A 33 19.79 9.52 -16.21
N LEU A 34 19.03 8.50 -15.79
CA LEU A 34 19.05 7.18 -16.42
C LEU A 34 17.86 6.94 -17.36
N GLY A 35 16.67 7.45 -17.03
CA GLY A 35 15.41 7.04 -17.66
C GLY A 35 15.38 7.22 -19.17
N SER A 36 15.61 8.45 -19.66
CA SER A 36 15.55 8.74 -21.11
C SER A 36 16.62 7.99 -21.90
N CYS A 37 17.83 7.89 -21.34
CA CYS A 37 18.93 7.17 -21.93
C CYS A 37 18.63 5.65 -22.03
N ALA A 38 18.21 5.03 -20.92
CA ALA A 38 17.87 3.60 -20.91
C ALA A 38 16.71 3.27 -21.86
N THR A 39 15.65 4.10 -21.88
CA THR A 39 14.53 3.91 -22.80
C THR A 39 14.98 4.00 -24.26
N GLN A 40 15.85 4.95 -24.58
CA GLN A 40 16.36 5.14 -25.93
C GLN A 40 17.18 3.90 -26.41
N TYR A 41 18.08 3.38 -25.55
CA TYR A 41 18.88 2.20 -25.89
C TYR A 41 18.07 0.91 -25.95
N ALA A 42 16.98 0.82 -25.21
CA ALA A 42 16.09 -0.34 -25.19
C ALA A 42 14.97 -0.28 -26.24
N SER A 43 15.05 0.68 -27.18
CA SER A 43 14.02 0.88 -28.20
C SER A 43 14.51 0.49 -29.60
N ALA A 44 13.65 -0.17 -30.37
CA ALA A 44 13.88 -0.44 -31.79
C ALA A 44 14.04 0.88 -32.58
N TYR A 45 13.23 1.90 -32.19
CA TYR A 45 13.40 3.29 -32.59
C TYR A 45 12.88 4.25 -31.53
N MET A 46 13.44 5.48 -31.51
CA MET A 46 12.91 6.59 -30.74
C MET A 46 13.00 7.89 -31.57
N ASP A 47 11.88 8.59 -31.70
CA ASP A 47 11.79 9.89 -32.32
C ASP A 47 11.47 10.94 -31.26
N VAL A 48 12.25 12.01 -31.19
CA VAL A 48 12.08 13.11 -30.26
C VAL A 48 11.86 14.39 -31.04
N THR A 49 10.76 15.07 -30.76
CA THR A 49 10.47 16.40 -31.33
C THR A 49 10.30 17.39 -30.18
N VAL A 50 11.03 18.50 -30.22
CA VAL A 50 10.92 19.59 -29.25
C VAL A 50 10.59 20.88 -29.94
N TRP A 51 9.54 21.58 -29.50
CA TRP A 51 9.18 22.90 -29.93
C TRP A 51 9.61 23.90 -28.88
N ARG A 52 10.51 24.78 -29.24
CA ARG A 52 11.07 25.79 -28.33
C ARG A 52 11.67 26.98 -29.10
N ASP A 53 11.58 28.17 -28.54
CA ASP A 53 12.24 29.40 -29.02
C ASP A 53 11.97 29.73 -30.50
N GLY A 54 10.77 29.35 -30.99
CA GLY A 54 10.39 29.58 -32.39
C GLY A 54 10.92 28.55 -33.38
N TYR A 55 11.46 27.45 -32.88
CA TYR A 55 11.99 26.36 -33.70
C TYR A 55 11.39 25.01 -33.32
N GLU A 56 11.37 24.10 -34.30
CA GLU A 56 11.18 22.67 -34.12
C GLU A 56 12.54 21.97 -34.21
N TYR A 57 12.84 21.15 -33.20
CA TYR A 57 14.03 20.34 -33.14
C TYR A 57 13.61 18.88 -33.25
N GLN A 58 14.26 18.11 -34.12
CA GLN A 58 13.97 16.68 -34.30
C GLN A 58 15.24 15.85 -34.17
N LEU A 59 15.11 14.74 -33.43
CA LEU A 59 16.13 13.70 -33.28
C LEU A 59 15.49 12.34 -33.54
N HIS A 60 16.23 11.49 -34.22
CA HIS A 60 15.81 10.13 -34.55
C HIS A 60 16.88 9.15 -34.10
N PHE A 61 16.46 8.11 -33.39
CA PHE A 61 17.34 7.01 -32.94
C PHE A 61 16.81 5.69 -33.49
N LYS A 62 17.75 4.76 -33.79
CA LYS A 62 17.46 3.39 -34.15
C LYS A 62 18.43 2.47 -33.41
N LYS A 63 17.90 1.56 -32.57
CA LYS A 63 18.68 0.61 -31.77
C LYS A 63 19.87 1.27 -31.08
N GLY A 64 19.62 2.32 -30.31
CA GLY A 64 20.64 3.03 -29.54
C GLY A 64 21.50 4.04 -30.31
N LYS A 65 21.38 4.13 -31.64
CA LYS A 65 22.22 5.01 -32.46
C LYS A 65 21.45 6.19 -33.02
N PRO A 66 21.96 7.42 -32.87
CA PRO A 66 21.37 8.57 -33.53
C PRO A 66 21.48 8.46 -35.03
N LEU A 67 20.44 8.89 -35.75
CA LEU A 67 20.41 8.91 -37.21
C LEU A 67 20.78 10.28 -37.72
N GLY A 68 21.55 10.33 -38.82
CA GLY A 68 22.03 11.56 -39.44
C GLY A 68 23.53 11.50 -39.72
N LYS A 69 24.05 12.57 -40.34
CA LYS A 69 25.50 12.77 -40.50
C LYS A 69 26.07 13.22 -39.16
N LYS A 70 27.27 12.79 -38.81
CA LYS A 70 27.95 13.17 -37.59
C LYS A 70 28.01 14.71 -37.45
N GLY A 71 27.44 15.22 -36.34
CA GLY A 71 27.30 16.65 -36.06
C GLY A 71 26.08 17.32 -36.72
N GLN A 72 25.23 16.56 -37.41
CA GLN A 72 23.98 17.01 -38.06
C GLN A 72 22.78 16.12 -37.71
N GLU A 73 22.87 15.39 -36.60
CA GLU A 73 21.81 14.48 -36.13
C GLU A 73 20.58 15.29 -35.67
N LEU A 74 20.81 16.46 -35.04
CA LEU A 74 19.76 17.37 -34.63
C LEU A 74 19.30 18.22 -35.78
N GLN A 75 18.10 17.99 -36.27
CA GLN A 75 17.44 18.84 -37.28
C GLN A 75 16.77 20.01 -36.57
N LYS A 76 16.91 21.22 -37.15
CA LYS A 76 16.33 22.48 -36.64
C LYS A 76 15.58 23.17 -37.75
N THR A 77 14.27 23.39 -37.54
CA THR A 77 13.40 24.07 -38.54
C THR A 77 12.66 25.22 -37.87
N PRO A 78 12.60 26.42 -38.48
CA PRO A 78 11.85 27.53 -37.92
C PRO A 78 10.35 27.26 -37.95
N LEU A 79 9.64 27.72 -36.90
CA LEU A 79 8.19 27.58 -36.78
C LEU A 79 7.48 28.85 -37.28
N ALA A 80 6.40 28.69 -38.04
CA ALA A 80 5.54 29.80 -38.46
C ALA A 80 4.78 30.44 -37.29
N ARG A 81 4.51 29.66 -36.22
CA ARG A 81 3.86 30.13 -34.98
C ARG A 81 4.63 29.62 -33.76
N LYS A 82 4.77 30.49 -32.73
CA LYS A 82 5.40 30.07 -31.46
C LYS A 82 4.61 28.92 -30.85
N ARG A 83 5.32 27.87 -30.52
CA ARG A 83 4.80 26.66 -29.87
C ARG A 83 5.85 26.17 -28.89
N THR A 84 5.40 25.60 -27.76
CA THR A 84 6.25 24.91 -26.79
C THR A 84 5.73 23.50 -26.57
N GLY A 85 6.63 22.58 -26.31
CA GLY A 85 6.27 21.21 -26.00
C GLY A 85 7.33 20.20 -26.40
N THR A 86 7.12 18.95 -26.00
CA THR A 86 7.97 17.80 -26.37
C THR A 86 7.07 16.66 -26.80
N ARG A 87 7.46 15.94 -27.84
CA ARG A 87 6.87 14.67 -28.24
C ARG A 87 7.96 13.62 -28.32
N THR A 88 7.78 12.55 -27.62
CA THR A 88 8.61 11.37 -27.72
C THR A 88 7.75 10.21 -28.25
N ARG A 89 8.20 9.60 -29.33
CA ARG A 89 7.60 8.40 -29.93
C ARG A 89 8.64 7.29 -29.90
N TRP A 90 8.28 6.11 -29.43
CA TRP A 90 9.22 5.01 -29.27
C TRP A 90 8.52 3.66 -29.40
N LEU A 91 9.29 2.67 -29.77
CA LEU A 91 8.86 1.27 -29.81
C LEU A 91 9.89 0.45 -29.04
N PRO A 92 9.50 -0.31 -28.00
CA PRO A 92 10.41 -1.23 -27.31
C PRO A 92 11.00 -2.25 -28.27
N ASP A 93 12.25 -2.65 -28.06
CA ASP A 93 12.94 -3.61 -28.93
C ASP A 93 12.74 -5.04 -28.41
N LEU A 94 12.20 -5.94 -29.24
CA LEU A 94 12.05 -7.37 -28.92
C LEU A 94 13.40 -8.11 -28.80
N GLU A 95 14.51 -7.51 -29.22
CA GLU A 95 15.85 -8.05 -28.92
C GLU A 95 16.24 -7.77 -27.45
N VAL A 96 15.59 -6.81 -26.79
CA VAL A 96 15.82 -6.44 -25.40
C VAL A 96 14.75 -7.00 -24.47
N PHE A 97 13.49 -6.95 -24.91
CA PHE A 97 12.33 -7.38 -24.14
C PHE A 97 11.72 -8.66 -24.73
N THR A 98 11.29 -9.56 -23.87
CA THR A 98 10.59 -10.80 -24.28
C THR A 98 9.16 -10.53 -24.74
N ASP A 99 8.55 -9.46 -24.25
CA ASP A 99 7.20 -9.03 -24.56
C ASP A 99 7.14 -7.50 -24.57
N ILE A 100 6.39 -6.93 -25.49
CA ILE A 100 6.16 -5.49 -25.63
C ILE A 100 4.68 -5.12 -25.62
N ASP A 101 3.80 -6.07 -25.39
CA ASP A 101 2.36 -5.84 -25.26
C ASP A 101 2.01 -5.36 -23.85
N ILE A 102 2.01 -4.04 -23.68
CA ILE A 102 1.78 -3.40 -22.38
C ILE A 102 0.28 -3.12 -22.22
N PRO A 103 -0.40 -3.68 -21.22
CA PRO A 103 -1.82 -3.44 -20.98
C PRO A 103 -2.15 -1.96 -20.80
N ALA A 104 -3.28 -1.51 -21.36
CA ALA A 104 -3.74 -0.11 -21.24
C ALA A 104 -3.93 0.34 -19.79
N GLU A 105 -4.36 -0.57 -18.91
CA GLU A 105 -4.58 -0.34 -17.49
C GLU A 105 -3.30 0.09 -16.76
N TYR A 106 -2.14 -0.38 -17.22
CA TYR A 106 -0.85 0.06 -16.67
C TYR A 106 -0.63 1.56 -16.90
N PHE A 107 -0.88 2.02 -18.13
CA PHE A 107 -0.73 3.45 -18.48
C PHE A 107 -1.76 4.31 -17.74
N THR A 108 -3.03 3.91 -17.73
CA THR A 108 -4.10 4.68 -17.08
C THR A 108 -3.89 4.76 -15.57
N SER A 109 -3.44 3.69 -14.91
CA SER A 109 -3.12 3.69 -13.49
C SER A 109 -1.96 4.61 -13.13
N VAL A 110 -0.89 4.61 -13.95
CA VAL A 110 0.26 5.51 -13.78
C VAL A 110 -0.16 6.98 -14.01
N MET A 111 -0.92 7.25 -15.07
CA MET A 111 -1.39 8.61 -15.38
C MET A 111 -2.34 9.15 -14.31
N LYS A 112 -3.26 8.33 -13.78
CA LYS A 112 -4.11 8.71 -12.66
C LYS A 112 -3.29 9.13 -11.45
N ARG A 113 -2.30 8.31 -11.05
CA ARG A 113 -1.40 8.63 -9.92
C ARG A 113 -0.62 9.92 -10.16
N GLN A 114 -0.13 10.14 -11.39
CA GLN A 114 0.56 11.38 -11.72
C GLN A 114 -0.38 12.61 -11.67
N ALA A 115 -1.62 12.47 -12.13
CA ALA A 115 -2.61 13.54 -12.03
C ALA A 115 -2.93 13.92 -10.57
N VAL A 116 -3.05 12.91 -9.68
CA VAL A 116 -3.32 13.12 -8.26
C VAL A 116 -2.25 13.96 -7.57
N VAL A 117 -0.97 13.77 -7.90
CA VAL A 117 0.15 14.47 -7.22
C VAL A 117 0.66 15.69 -7.96
N ASN A 118 0.11 15.99 -9.15
CA ASN A 118 0.43 17.19 -9.93
C ASN A 118 -0.86 17.99 -10.14
N ALA A 119 -1.29 18.68 -9.10
CA ALA A 119 -2.54 19.43 -9.09
C ALA A 119 -2.66 20.37 -10.30
N GLY A 120 -3.83 20.37 -10.96
CA GLY A 120 -4.13 21.20 -12.12
C GLY A 120 -3.48 20.75 -13.44
N VAL A 121 -2.73 19.64 -13.45
CA VAL A 121 -2.15 19.06 -14.68
C VAL A 121 -3.08 18.02 -15.26
N THR A 122 -3.48 18.20 -16.52
CA THR A 122 -4.30 17.23 -17.24
C THR A 122 -3.44 16.13 -17.85
N PHE A 123 -3.74 14.88 -17.52
CA PHE A 123 -3.17 13.70 -18.15
C PHE A 123 -4.20 13.04 -19.05
N ARG A 124 -3.87 12.88 -20.32
CA ARG A 124 -4.79 12.33 -21.32
C ARG A 124 -4.18 11.09 -21.97
N PHE A 125 -4.83 9.95 -21.78
CA PHE A 125 -4.50 8.69 -22.43
C PHE A 125 -5.40 8.52 -23.66
N LYS A 126 -4.77 8.25 -24.81
CA LYS A 126 -5.48 7.91 -26.04
C LYS A 126 -5.03 6.54 -26.52
N GLN A 127 -5.95 5.61 -26.52
CA GLN A 127 -5.75 4.25 -27.01
C GLN A 127 -6.40 4.07 -28.37
N GLU A 128 -5.66 3.57 -29.34
CA GLU A 128 -6.21 3.14 -30.61
C GLU A 128 -6.83 1.75 -30.43
N THR A 129 -8.17 1.67 -30.51
CA THR A 129 -8.95 0.42 -30.34
C THR A 129 -9.24 -0.27 -31.67
N ALA A 130 -9.22 0.49 -32.77
CA ALA A 130 -9.27 0.01 -34.15
C ALA A 130 -8.56 1.05 -35.05
N PRO A 131 -8.12 0.69 -36.27
CA PRO A 131 -7.40 1.60 -37.15
C PRO A 131 -8.10 2.96 -37.26
N GLY A 132 -7.43 4.02 -36.79
CA GLY A 132 -7.94 5.39 -36.79
C GLY A 132 -9.03 5.70 -35.75
N LYS A 133 -9.45 4.74 -34.93
CA LYS A 133 -10.41 4.95 -33.83
C LYS A 133 -9.69 5.00 -32.51
N PHE A 134 -9.90 6.08 -31.75
CA PHE A 134 -9.27 6.31 -30.46
C PHE A 134 -10.29 6.46 -29.36
N GLU A 135 -10.07 5.74 -28.26
CA GLU A 135 -10.71 6.01 -26.96
C GLU A 135 -9.82 6.93 -26.14
N THR A 136 -10.42 7.88 -25.45
CA THR A 136 -9.69 8.88 -24.67
C THR A 136 -10.14 8.83 -23.22
N THR A 137 -9.18 8.62 -22.32
CA THR A 137 -9.36 8.76 -20.86
C THR A 137 -8.59 9.98 -20.38
N GLU A 138 -9.22 10.81 -19.56
CA GLU A 138 -8.62 12.03 -19.03
C GLU A 138 -8.63 12.00 -17.50
N PHE A 139 -7.52 12.41 -16.91
CA PHE A 139 -7.35 12.54 -15.46
C PHE A 139 -6.95 13.97 -15.14
N LEU A 140 -7.71 14.63 -14.27
CA LEU A 140 -7.45 15.98 -13.78
C LEU A 140 -7.96 16.11 -12.35
N TYR A 141 -7.06 16.44 -11.43
CA TYR A 141 -7.36 16.77 -10.05
C TYR A 141 -6.90 18.22 -9.81
N GLN A 142 -7.85 19.15 -9.78
CA GLN A 142 -7.53 20.59 -9.64
C GLN A 142 -6.82 20.90 -8.33
N ASN A 143 -7.28 20.26 -7.22
CA ASN A 143 -6.70 20.40 -5.89
C ASN A 143 -5.87 19.18 -5.50
N GLY A 144 -5.41 18.38 -6.48
CA GLY A 144 -4.52 17.25 -6.28
C GLY A 144 -5.08 16.19 -5.34
N ILE A 145 -4.32 15.87 -4.28
CA ILE A 145 -4.66 14.81 -3.31
C ILE A 145 -5.95 15.10 -2.52
N ALA A 146 -6.36 16.37 -2.40
CA ALA A 146 -7.59 16.73 -1.71
C ALA A 146 -8.83 16.25 -2.49
N ASP A 147 -8.86 16.50 -3.81
CA ASP A 147 -9.94 16.02 -4.69
C ASP A 147 -9.96 14.49 -4.75
N TYR A 148 -8.78 13.87 -4.77
CA TYR A 148 -8.68 12.42 -4.85
C TYR A 148 -9.17 11.72 -3.58
N VAL A 149 -8.85 12.25 -2.39
CA VAL A 149 -9.39 11.72 -1.13
C VAL A 149 -10.90 11.91 -1.06
N ALA A 150 -11.43 13.05 -1.54
CA ALA A 150 -12.87 13.27 -1.61
C ALA A 150 -13.57 12.28 -2.57
N GLU A 151 -12.96 11.98 -3.72
CA GLU A 151 -13.44 10.93 -4.64
C GLU A 151 -13.47 9.55 -3.98
N LEU A 152 -12.38 9.17 -3.27
CA LEU A 152 -12.27 7.87 -2.59
C LEU A 152 -13.25 7.73 -1.42
N ALA A 153 -13.44 8.80 -0.66
CA ALA A 153 -14.30 8.83 0.52
C ALA A 153 -15.77 8.60 0.19
N GLY A 154 -16.23 9.15 -0.94
CA GLY A 154 -17.63 9.12 -1.31
C GLY A 154 -18.54 9.81 -0.27
N GLU A 155 -19.84 9.57 -0.38
CA GLU A 155 -20.86 10.19 0.50
C GLU A 155 -20.95 9.54 1.90
N ASP A 156 -20.44 8.31 2.04
CA ASP A 156 -20.56 7.48 3.25
C ASP A 156 -19.35 7.59 4.20
N SER A 157 -18.54 8.63 4.10
CA SER A 157 -17.39 8.84 5.00
C SER A 157 -17.83 9.19 6.42
N LEU A 158 -17.06 8.74 7.43
CA LEU A 158 -17.29 9.06 8.83
C LEU A 158 -16.98 10.52 9.16
N THR A 159 -15.98 11.09 8.46
CA THR A 159 -15.57 12.48 8.58
C THR A 159 -15.40 13.11 7.20
N LEU A 160 -15.52 14.43 7.13
CA LEU A 160 -15.19 15.14 5.90
C LEU A 160 -13.69 15.03 5.60
N PRO A 161 -13.30 15.04 4.31
CA PRO A 161 -11.89 15.12 3.92
C PRO A 161 -11.22 16.37 4.47
N VAL A 162 -10.04 16.18 5.04
CA VAL A 162 -9.18 17.25 5.59
C VAL A 162 -7.94 17.33 4.72
N PHE A 163 -7.45 18.55 4.46
CA PHE A 163 -6.19 18.79 3.78
C PHE A 163 -5.28 19.65 4.64
N TRP A 164 -4.05 19.20 4.85
CA TRP A 164 -3.01 19.92 5.58
C TRP A 164 -1.73 19.97 4.78
N GLU A 165 -1.03 21.10 4.92
CA GLU A 165 0.30 21.27 4.35
C GLU A 165 1.23 21.96 5.34
N ALA A 166 2.52 21.70 5.18
CA ALA A 166 3.58 22.36 5.93
C ALA A 166 4.89 22.31 5.14
N GLU A 167 5.77 23.24 5.46
CA GLU A 167 7.15 23.24 4.98
C GLU A 167 8.09 23.18 6.19
N ARG A 168 9.15 22.38 6.08
CA ARG A 168 10.17 22.20 7.11
C ARG A 168 11.56 22.22 6.48
N ARG A 169 12.55 22.61 7.28
CA ARG A 169 13.96 22.58 6.91
C ARG A 169 14.75 21.88 8.00
N GLY A 170 15.66 20.99 7.59
CA GLY A 170 16.47 20.21 8.51
C GLY A 170 17.34 19.20 7.78
N ARG A 171 17.93 18.26 8.49
CA ARG A 171 18.91 17.32 7.98
C ARG A 171 18.70 15.91 8.53
N ASP A 172 19.11 14.88 7.79
CA ASP A 172 19.02 13.48 8.23
C ASP A 172 20.01 13.14 9.35
N ARG A 173 21.19 13.80 9.35
CA ARG A 173 22.25 13.65 10.35
C ARG A 173 23.01 14.96 10.52
N ALA A 174 23.70 15.12 11.66
CA ALA A 174 24.43 16.35 12.00
C ALA A 174 25.55 16.71 10.98
N ASP A 175 26.13 15.71 10.31
CA ASP A 175 27.19 15.84 9.32
C ASP A 175 26.70 16.09 7.89
N LYS A 176 25.39 16.20 7.68
CA LYS A 176 24.77 16.43 6.36
C LYS A 176 24.21 17.83 6.25
N ASP A 177 24.13 18.31 5.00
CA ASP A 177 23.51 19.58 4.69
C ASP A 177 22.03 19.58 5.02
N GLU A 178 21.52 20.74 5.40
CA GLU A 178 20.08 20.95 5.55
C GLU A 178 19.40 20.98 4.21
N TYR A 179 18.20 20.42 4.17
CA TYR A 179 17.36 20.45 2.99
C TYR A 179 15.90 20.77 3.34
N ARG A 180 15.14 21.16 2.33
CA ARG A 180 13.76 21.57 2.43
C ARG A 180 12.83 20.39 2.15
N VAL A 181 11.76 20.27 2.94
CA VAL A 181 10.69 19.31 2.75
C VAL A 181 9.36 20.04 2.74
N LYS A 182 8.55 19.83 1.69
CA LYS A 182 7.13 20.18 1.65
C LYS A 182 6.32 18.94 1.95
N LEU A 183 5.41 19.04 2.91
CA LEU A 183 4.54 17.97 3.36
C LEU A 183 3.11 18.35 3.02
N SER A 184 2.40 17.49 2.30
CA SER A 184 0.97 17.64 2.03
C SER A 184 0.27 16.32 2.32
N VAL A 185 -0.80 16.37 3.09
CA VAL A 185 -1.58 15.19 3.49
C VAL A 185 -3.06 15.53 3.37
N SER A 186 -3.80 14.65 2.71
CA SER A 186 -5.26 14.67 2.76
C SER A 186 -5.77 13.36 3.33
N PHE A 187 -6.78 13.40 4.19
CA PHE A 187 -7.35 12.21 4.79
C PHE A 187 -8.79 12.41 5.22
N CYS A 188 -9.50 11.31 5.37
CA CYS A 188 -10.76 11.19 6.09
C CYS A 188 -10.86 9.81 6.72
N PHE A 189 -11.88 9.59 7.52
CA PHE A 189 -12.19 8.26 8.05
C PHE A 189 -13.45 7.70 7.39
N SER A 190 -13.44 6.40 7.12
CA SER A 190 -14.53 5.65 6.51
C SER A 190 -14.57 4.24 7.09
N ASN A 191 -15.76 3.68 7.24
CA ASN A 191 -15.93 2.28 7.63
C ASN A 191 -16.10 1.33 6.42
N ARG A 192 -16.03 1.85 5.20
CA ARG A 192 -16.22 1.10 3.95
C ARG A 192 -14.99 1.09 3.07
N VAL A 193 -14.15 2.13 3.16
CA VAL A 193 -13.01 2.33 2.28
C VAL A 193 -11.75 2.43 3.11
N LYS A 194 -10.75 1.65 2.73
CA LYS A 194 -9.40 1.69 3.29
C LYS A 194 -8.42 1.93 2.14
N VAL A 195 -7.82 3.13 2.12
CA VAL A 195 -6.78 3.47 1.14
C VAL A 195 -5.71 4.30 1.82
N ILE A 196 -4.48 3.86 1.76
CA ILE A 196 -3.34 4.59 2.28
C ILE A 196 -2.26 4.62 1.21
N GLU A 197 -2.02 5.81 0.67
CA GLU A 197 -1.04 6.03 -0.38
C GLU A 197 -0.04 7.12 0.01
N HIS A 198 1.22 6.86 -0.25
CA HIS A 198 2.30 7.81 -0.02
C HIS A 198 3.03 8.10 -1.32
N TYR A 199 3.27 9.38 -1.56
CA TYR A 199 4.04 9.85 -2.71
C TYR A 199 5.20 10.73 -2.25
N HIS A 200 6.31 10.66 -2.96
CA HIS A 200 7.46 11.53 -2.73
C HIS A 200 8.11 11.94 -4.04
N ASN A 201 8.26 13.26 -4.26
CA ASN A 201 8.72 13.83 -5.54
C ASN A 201 7.97 13.20 -6.74
N SER A 202 6.64 13.12 -6.63
CA SER A 202 5.71 12.51 -7.60
C SER A 202 5.89 11.00 -7.83
N SER A 203 6.74 10.31 -7.05
CA SER A 203 6.85 8.85 -7.07
C SER A 203 5.89 8.21 -6.09
N TRP A 204 5.13 7.22 -6.53
CA TRP A 204 4.33 6.39 -5.64
C TRP A 204 5.22 5.45 -4.84
N LEU A 205 5.11 5.52 -3.52
CA LEU A 205 5.88 4.71 -2.58
C LEU A 205 5.12 3.42 -2.25
N GLU A 206 5.12 2.46 -3.17
CA GLU A 206 4.43 1.18 -3.02
C GLU A 206 4.85 0.43 -1.74
N HIS A 207 6.10 0.59 -1.33
CA HIS A 207 6.67 -0.05 -0.14
C HIS A 207 6.82 0.93 1.04
N GLY A 208 6.18 2.10 0.97
CA GLY A 208 6.10 3.08 2.04
C GLY A 208 7.45 3.75 2.38
N GLY A 209 8.02 3.41 3.52
CA GLY A 209 9.25 4.01 4.03
C GLY A 209 8.99 5.12 5.04
N SER A 210 9.75 6.22 4.97
CA SER A 210 9.69 7.31 5.96
C SER A 210 8.30 7.92 6.14
N PRO A 211 7.51 8.23 5.09
CA PRO A 211 6.16 8.78 5.24
C PRO A 211 5.18 7.81 5.89
N GLU A 212 5.25 6.52 5.54
CA GLU A 212 4.41 5.50 6.14
C GLU A 212 4.69 5.35 7.64
N LYS A 213 5.97 5.27 8.02
CA LYS A 213 6.39 5.18 9.44
C LYS A 213 5.92 6.40 10.24
N ALA A 214 6.03 7.59 9.64
CA ALA A 214 5.56 8.83 10.24
C ALA A 214 4.05 8.81 10.47
N THR A 215 3.28 8.43 9.46
CA THR A 215 1.81 8.34 9.52
C THR A 215 1.38 7.35 10.61
N ARG A 216 1.94 6.14 10.62
CA ARG A 216 1.64 5.12 11.65
C ARG A 216 1.91 5.65 13.06
N SER A 217 3.08 6.25 13.27
CA SER A 217 3.47 6.77 14.59
C SER A 217 2.55 7.91 15.05
N ALA A 218 2.28 8.89 14.19
CA ALA A 218 1.48 10.06 14.53
C ALA A 218 0.02 9.70 14.83
N PHE A 219 -0.63 8.92 13.96
CA PHE A 219 -2.05 8.56 14.12
C PHE A 219 -2.26 7.66 15.35
N VAL A 220 -1.39 6.66 15.57
CA VAL A 220 -1.47 5.81 16.77
C VAL A 220 -1.30 6.65 18.03
N SER A 221 -0.31 7.55 18.08
CA SER A 221 -0.05 8.40 19.24
C SER A 221 -1.22 9.34 19.54
N ALA A 222 -1.74 10.02 18.52
CA ALA A 222 -2.82 11.00 18.71
C ALA A 222 -4.14 10.34 19.13
N ILE A 223 -4.52 9.23 18.48
CA ILE A 223 -5.77 8.53 18.79
C ILE A 223 -5.68 7.83 20.16
N ASP A 224 -4.57 7.14 20.47
CA ASP A 224 -4.36 6.53 21.79
C ASP A 224 -4.38 7.59 22.90
N GLY A 225 -3.72 8.72 22.67
CA GLY A 225 -3.73 9.87 23.60
C GLY A 225 -5.13 10.37 23.87
N TRP A 226 -5.92 10.61 22.82
CA TRP A 226 -7.30 11.06 22.94
C TRP A 226 -8.20 10.05 23.68
N LEU A 227 -8.08 8.75 23.34
CA LEU A 227 -8.83 7.67 23.98
C LEU A 227 -8.55 7.57 25.47
N ARG A 228 -7.29 7.75 25.89
CA ARG A 228 -6.89 7.77 27.31
C ARG A 228 -7.44 8.99 28.05
N GLN A 229 -7.26 10.18 27.48
CA GLN A 229 -7.73 11.43 28.07
C GLN A 229 -9.24 11.44 28.29
N ASN A 230 -10.00 10.81 27.39
CA ASN A 230 -11.46 10.73 27.44
C ASN A 230 -11.97 9.43 28.10
N SER A 231 -11.10 8.64 28.76
CA SER A 231 -11.46 7.41 29.49
C SER A 231 -12.29 6.40 28.67
N LYS A 232 -11.97 6.25 27.36
CA LYS A 232 -12.72 5.38 26.45
C LYS A 232 -12.31 3.91 26.52
N TYR A 233 -11.14 3.59 27.09
CA TYR A 233 -10.70 2.23 27.31
C TYR A 233 -11.42 1.56 28.47
N GLN A 234 -11.70 0.26 28.32
CA GLN A 234 -12.15 -0.58 29.43
C GLN A 234 -10.99 -0.89 30.38
N LYS A 235 -11.33 -1.35 31.60
CA LYS A 235 -10.32 -1.74 32.58
C LYS A 235 -9.40 -2.85 32.00
N ASN A 236 -8.09 -2.62 32.04
CA ASN A 236 -7.06 -3.53 31.50
C ASN A 236 -7.14 -3.71 29.96
N GLU A 237 -7.83 -2.86 29.24
CA GLU A 237 -7.85 -2.91 27.78
C GLU A 237 -6.51 -2.43 27.22
N ALA A 238 -5.93 -3.21 26.27
CA ALA A 238 -4.71 -2.84 25.59
C ALA A 238 -4.92 -1.60 24.71
N LYS A 239 -3.85 -0.84 24.45
CA LYS A 239 -3.89 0.31 23.56
C LYS A 239 -4.25 -0.08 22.12
N VAL A 240 -4.75 0.87 21.34
CA VAL A 240 -4.96 0.73 19.90
C VAL A 240 -3.63 0.55 19.16
N THR A 241 -3.69 -0.14 18.06
CA THR A 241 -2.55 -0.38 17.16
C THR A 241 -2.83 0.23 15.80
N TRP A 242 -1.81 0.27 14.94
CA TRP A 242 -1.99 0.74 13.58
C TRP A 242 -3.05 -0.08 12.80
N ALA A 243 -3.08 -1.40 12.99
CA ALA A 243 -4.06 -2.27 12.35
C ALA A 243 -5.53 -1.89 12.63
N ASP A 244 -5.79 -1.29 13.79
CA ASP A 244 -7.13 -0.85 14.17
C ASP A 244 -7.53 0.46 13.48
N ILE A 245 -6.55 1.32 13.20
CA ILE A 245 -6.71 2.64 12.58
C ILE A 245 -6.77 2.52 11.06
N GLU A 246 -5.86 1.75 10.47
CA GLU A 246 -5.79 1.61 9.00
C GLU A 246 -7.05 1.02 8.39
N GLU A 247 -7.82 0.22 9.15
CA GLU A 247 -9.08 -0.37 8.68
C GLU A 247 -10.18 0.66 8.38
N CYS A 248 -10.06 1.88 8.88
CA CYS A 248 -11.03 2.94 8.64
C CYS A 248 -10.41 4.25 8.13
N LEU A 249 -9.17 4.21 7.67
CA LEU A 249 -8.45 5.41 7.23
C LEU A 249 -8.34 5.46 5.70
N VAL A 250 -8.75 6.59 5.13
CA VAL A 250 -8.45 7.00 3.76
C VAL A 250 -7.44 8.13 3.84
N LEU A 251 -6.21 7.91 3.39
CA LEU A 251 -5.13 8.89 3.49
C LEU A 251 -4.25 8.87 2.25
N VAL A 252 -3.98 10.04 1.72
CA VAL A 252 -3.00 10.26 0.66
C VAL A 252 -2.03 11.35 1.10
N SER A 253 -0.73 11.05 1.07
CA SER A 253 0.32 12.04 1.30
C SER A 253 1.15 12.28 0.04
N SER A 254 1.44 13.53 -0.27
CA SER A 254 2.32 13.93 -1.36
C SER A 254 3.41 14.86 -0.81
N ASN A 255 4.61 14.35 -0.69
CA ASN A 255 5.72 15.06 -0.10
C ASN A 255 6.78 15.38 -1.17
N PHE A 256 7.46 16.50 -1.00
CA PHE A 256 8.55 16.92 -1.88
C PHE A 256 9.77 17.29 -1.05
N SER A 257 10.94 16.86 -1.46
CA SER A 257 12.21 17.26 -0.83
C SER A 257 13.29 17.56 -1.85
N THR A 258 14.18 18.48 -1.50
CA THR A 258 15.35 18.82 -2.34
C THR A 258 16.45 17.79 -2.26
N GLN A 259 16.43 16.93 -1.22
CA GLN A 259 17.29 15.74 -1.11
C GLN A 259 16.44 14.51 -0.82
N THR A 260 16.62 13.44 -1.58
CA THR A 260 15.88 12.20 -1.44
C THR A 260 16.82 11.01 -1.43
N SER A 261 16.65 10.14 -0.45
CA SER A 261 17.31 8.84 -0.36
C SER A 261 16.30 7.74 -0.61
N TYR A 262 16.26 7.23 -1.83
CA TYR A 262 15.47 6.05 -2.17
C TYR A 262 16.17 4.78 -1.69
N GLU A 263 15.40 3.80 -1.24
CA GLU A 263 15.92 2.50 -0.85
C GLU A 263 16.60 1.78 -2.03
N ASN A 264 16.03 1.94 -3.23
CA ASN A 264 16.55 1.36 -4.46
C ASN A 264 16.13 2.18 -5.70
N GLN A 265 16.61 1.77 -6.88
CA GLN A 265 16.34 2.47 -8.15
C GLN A 265 14.87 2.42 -8.58
N THR A 266 14.07 1.49 -8.07
CA THR A 266 12.62 1.44 -8.37
C THR A 266 11.83 2.58 -7.73
N LYS A 267 12.42 3.30 -6.77
CA LYS A 267 11.86 4.49 -6.08
C LYS A 267 10.54 4.21 -5.33
N LYS A 268 10.35 2.99 -4.89
CA LYS A 268 9.13 2.54 -4.20
C LYS A 268 9.14 2.78 -2.68
N ALA A 269 10.27 3.17 -2.11
CA ALA A 269 10.43 3.56 -0.70
C ALA A 269 11.53 4.60 -0.53
N ILE A 270 11.38 5.48 0.46
CA ILE A 270 12.40 6.44 0.88
C ILE A 270 12.83 6.19 2.32
N THR A 271 14.09 6.53 2.63
CA THR A 271 14.72 6.26 3.92
C THR A 271 15.15 7.51 4.69
N ASN A 272 14.81 8.69 4.20
CA ASN A 272 15.15 9.97 4.81
C ASN A 272 14.61 10.08 6.25
N LYS A 273 15.52 10.19 7.22
CA LYS A 273 15.18 10.30 8.64
C LYS A 273 14.46 11.61 8.95
N PHE A 274 14.96 12.72 8.42
CA PHE A 274 14.36 14.03 8.64
C PHE A 274 12.93 14.11 8.07
N VAL A 275 12.63 13.49 6.92
CA VAL A 275 11.27 13.41 6.38
C VAL A 275 10.34 12.68 7.36
N GLN A 276 10.80 11.57 7.95
CA GLN A 276 10.02 10.84 8.94
C GLN A 276 9.76 11.68 10.19
N GLU A 277 10.78 12.32 10.75
CA GLU A 277 10.68 13.12 11.97
C GLU A 277 9.76 14.34 11.76
N ALA A 278 10.00 15.11 10.69
CA ALA A 278 9.22 16.29 10.33
C ALA A 278 7.74 15.97 10.09
N MET A 279 7.46 14.87 9.36
CA MET A 279 6.10 14.44 9.09
C MET A 279 5.41 13.88 10.34
N THR A 280 6.13 13.18 11.21
CA THR A 280 5.57 12.67 12.48
C THR A 280 5.14 13.83 13.38
N GLU A 281 6.00 14.82 13.56
CA GLU A 281 5.71 16.00 14.36
C GLU A 281 4.54 16.81 13.79
N PHE A 282 4.58 17.07 12.49
CA PHE A 282 3.54 17.77 11.77
C PHE A 282 2.16 17.12 11.94
N LEU A 283 2.07 15.82 11.65
CA LEU A 283 0.82 15.09 11.74
C LEU A 283 0.30 15.00 13.19
N ARG A 284 1.19 14.70 14.16
CA ARG A 284 0.79 14.60 15.56
C ARG A 284 0.22 15.92 16.06
N SER A 285 0.93 17.03 15.85
CA SER A 285 0.49 18.35 16.28
C SER A 285 -0.86 18.74 15.62
N ARG A 286 -1.01 18.46 14.32
CA ARG A 286 -2.26 18.79 13.62
C ARG A 286 -3.43 17.90 14.04
N LEU A 287 -3.21 16.63 14.32
CA LEU A 287 -4.24 15.71 14.82
C LEU A 287 -4.71 16.09 16.22
N GLU A 288 -3.79 16.48 17.11
CA GLU A 288 -4.14 16.95 18.45
C GLU A 288 -5.05 18.19 18.40
N ILE A 289 -4.70 19.17 17.54
CA ILE A 289 -5.52 20.37 17.30
C ILE A 289 -6.87 19.98 16.69
N TYR A 290 -6.86 19.14 15.67
CA TYR A 290 -8.08 18.69 14.97
C TYR A 290 -9.09 18.04 15.92
N PHE A 291 -8.62 17.19 16.83
CA PHE A 291 -9.50 16.54 17.81
C PHE A 291 -10.09 17.51 18.84
N ILE A 292 -9.38 18.60 19.15
CA ILE A 292 -9.90 19.66 20.04
C ILE A 292 -10.95 20.50 19.30
N GLU A 293 -10.66 20.88 18.05
CA GLU A 293 -11.53 21.76 17.25
C GLU A 293 -12.77 21.02 16.73
N ASN A 294 -12.69 19.69 16.55
CA ASN A 294 -13.74 18.85 15.97
C ASN A 294 -14.11 17.67 16.90
N PRO A 295 -14.68 17.93 18.09
CA PRO A 295 -14.95 16.88 19.09
C PRO A 295 -15.91 15.80 18.58
N ALA A 296 -16.86 16.15 17.73
CA ALA A 296 -17.80 15.17 17.14
C ALA A 296 -17.09 14.20 16.19
N ASP A 297 -16.12 14.66 15.42
CA ASP A 297 -15.30 13.82 14.54
C ASP A 297 -14.35 12.95 15.37
N ALA A 298 -13.71 13.53 16.40
CA ALA A 298 -12.86 12.79 17.32
C ALA A 298 -13.61 11.61 17.98
N GLU A 299 -14.84 11.82 18.40
CA GLU A 299 -15.70 10.78 18.98
C GLU A 299 -16.04 9.69 17.95
N ARG A 300 -16.40 10.06 16.72
CA ARG A 300 -16.71 9.10 15.64
C ARG A 300 -15.49 8.27 15.26
N ILE A 301 -14.33 8.91 15.10
CA ILE A 301 -13.05 8.24 14.78
C ILE A 301 -12.69 7.27 15.90
N ALA A 302 -12.68 7.71 17.13
CA ALA A 302 -12.35 6.92 18.30
C ALA A 302 -13.29 5.73 18.47
N GLY A 303 -14.60 5.95 18.29
CA GLY A 303 -15.62 4.91 18.32
C GLY A 303 -15.36 3.83 17.27
N GLN A 304 -15.12 4.22 16.01
CA GLN A 304 -14.84 3.27 14.93
C GLN A 304 -13.54 2.50 15.16
N VAL A 305 -12.47 3.17 15.59
CA VAL A 305 -11.18 2.51 15.86
C VAL A 305 -11.31 1.50 17.02
N LEU A 306 -12.10 1.81 18.07
CA LEU A 306 -12.37 0.83 19.14
C LEU A 306 -13.21 -0.36 18.65
N VAL A 307 -14.18 -0.15 17.75
CA VAL A 307 -14.94 -1.23 17.11
C VAL A 307 -14.00 -2.14 16.34
N ASN A 308 -13.13 -1.60 15.49
CA ASN A 308 -12.15 -2.36 14.72
C ASN A 308 -11.23 -3.17 15.64
N LYS A 309 -10.68 -2.53 16.68
CA LYS A 309 -9.81 -3.18 17.67
C LYS A 309 -10.51 -4.37 18.35
N ARG A 310 -11.69 -4.15 18.92
CA ARG A 310 -12.43 -5.17 19.67
C ARG A 310 -12.86 -6.32 18.77
N SER A 311 -13.24 -6.03 17.54
CA SER A 311 -13.55 -7.03 16.52
C SER A 311 -12.32 -7.88 16.17
N ARG A 312 -11.17 -7.26 15.89
CA ARG A 312 -9.90 -7.94 15.62
C ARG A 312 -9.47 -8.82 16.79
N GLU A 313 -9.50 -8.31 18.02
CA GLU A 313 -9.12 -9.07 19.21
C GLU A 313 -10.06 -10.27 19.47
N THR A 314 -11.36 -10.10 19.22
CA THR A 314 -12.34 -11.18 19.34
C THR A 314 -12.10 -12.26 18.28
N ALA A 315 -11.88 -11.86 17.03
CA ALA A 315 -11.57 -12.79 15.96
C ALA A 315 -10.27 -13.58 16.25
N GLU A 316 -9.22 -12.89 16.75
CA GLU A 316 -7.96 -13.56 17.10
C GLU A 316 -8.12 -14.55 18.27
N ARG A 317 -8.87 -14.18 19.31
CA ARG A 317 -9.18 -15.10 20.42
C ARG A 317 -9.92 -16.35 19.94
N THR A 318 -10.90 -16.16 19.06
CA THR A 318 -11.67 -17.27 18.47
C THR A 318 -10.75 -18.16 17.63
N ARG A 319 -9.91 -17.57 16.78
CA ARG A 319 -8.92 -18.29 15.94
C ARG A 319 -7.97 -19.13 16.79
N LEU A 320 -7.40 -18.53 17.84
CA LEU A 320 -6.49 -19.21 18.75
C LEU A 320 -7.21 -20.33 19.54
N GLY A 321 -8.46 -20.11 19.95
CA GLY A 321 -9.29 -21.10 20.60
C GLY A 321 -9.55 -22.33 19.71
N ILE A 322 -9.91 -22.09 18.45
CA ILE A 322 -10.09 -23.16 17.45
C ILE A 322 -8.78 -23.86 17.18
N LYS A 323 -7.67 -23.12 16.97
CA LYS A 323 -6.34 -23.71 16.75
C LYS A 323 -5.92 -24.60 17.91
N LYS A 324 -6.12 -24.16 19.17
CA LYS A 324 -5.82 -24.95 20.36
C LYS A 324 -6.66 -26.22 20.43
N LYS A 325 -7.95 -26.14 20.06
CA LYS A 325 -8.83 -27.28 19.99
C LYS A 325 -8.39 -28.31 18.92
N LEU A 326 -7.97 -27.81 17.74
CA LEU A 326 -7.55 -28.64 16.61
C LEU A 326 -6.13 -29.20 16.75
N SER A 327 -5.23 -28.50 17.46
CA SER A 327 -3.85 -28.93 17.69
C SER A 327 -3.71 -29.86 18.91
N GLY A 328 -4.73 -29.96 19.75
CA GLY A 328 -4.79 -30.96 20.79
C GLY A 328 -4.83 -32.33 20.14
N THR A 329 -3.91 -33.22 20.49
CA THR A 329 -3.98 -34.67 20.16
C THR A 329 -5.39 -35.13 20.46
N ILE A 330 -6.04 -35.80 19.50
CA ILE A 330 -7.36 -36.42 19.73
C ILE A 330 -7.12 -37.59 20.65
N ASP A 331 -7.00 -37.33 21.93
CA ASP A 331 -7.04 -38.37 22.96
C ASP A 331 -8.53 -38.69 23.21
N ILE A 332 -9.02 -39.62 22.45
CA ILE A 332 -10.42 -40.07 22.53
C ILE A 332 -10.77 -40.53 23.94
N ALA A 333 -9.79 -41.08 24.66
CA ALA A 333 -9.96 -41.54 26.05
C ALA A 333 -10.32 -40.38 27.01
N ASN A 334 -9.82 -39.17 26.77
CA ASN A 334 -10.11 -37.97 27.57
C ASN A 334 -11.37 -37.22 27.13
N ARG A 335 -11.87 -37.46 25.89
CA ARG A 335 -13.06 -36.75 25.36
C ARG A 335 -14.37 -37.50 25.59
N VAL A 336 -14.31 -38.84 25.63
CA VAL A 336 -15.49 -39.66 25.92
C VAL A 336 -15.50 -39.94 27.42
N GLN A 337 -16.40 -39.28 28.13
CA GLN A 337 -16.56 -39.50 29.57
C GLN A 337 -16.83 -41.00 29.84
N LYS A 338 -16.04 -41.59 30.75
CA LYS A 338 -16.14 -42.98 31.16
C LYS A 338 -15.81 -44.00 30.05
N PHE A 339 -15.13 -43.63 28.99
CA PHE A 339 -14.58 -44.59 28.04
C PHE A 339 -13.55 -45.47 28.74
N VAL A 340 -13.68 -46.78 28.57
CA VAL A 340 -12.76 -47.76 29.13
C VAL A 340 -12.01 -48.43 27.97
N ASP A 341 -10.74 -48.12 27.81
CA ASP A 341 -9.89 -48.65 26.72
C ASP A 341 -9.44 -50.09 27.00
N CYS A 342 -9.01 -50.82 25.98
CA CYS A 342 -8.35 -52.11 26.05
C CYS A 342 -6.82 -51.95 26.06
N ARG A 343 -6.10 -53.01 26.42
CA ARG A 343 -4.64 -53.00 26.57
C ARG A 343 -3.89 -53.10 25.24
N THR A 344 -4.40 -53.93 24.30
CA THR A 344 -3.72 -54.13 23.02
C THR A 344 -3.70 -52.84 22.18
N LYS A 345 -2.59 -52.63 21.48
CA LYS A 345 -2.45 -51.58 20.47
C LYS A 345 -2.73 -52.08 19.05
N ASP A 346 -2.93 -53.36 18.88
CA ASP A 346 -3.24 -53.99 17.59
C ASP A 346 -4.69 -53.70 17.20
N VAL A 347 -4.88 -52.78 16.27
CA VAL A 347 -6.18 -52.31 15.80
C VAL A 347 -7.01 -53.46 15.19
N SER A 348 -6.38 -54.47 14.58
CA SER A 348 -7.08 -55.61 13.95
C SER A 348 -7.76 -56.53 14.93
N ARG A 349 -7.37 -56.49 16.22
CA ARG A 349 -7.90 -57.29 17.30
C ARG A 349 -8.84 -56.55 18.25
N ARG A 350 -8.91 -55.20 18.11
CA ARG A 350 -9.72 -54.37 19.00
C ARG A 350 -11.20 -54.50 18.73
N GLU A 351 -11.97 -54.69 19.77
CA GLU A 351 -13.42 -54.64 19.77
C GLU A 351 -13.92 -53.50 20.64
N ILE A 352 -15.07 -52.89 20.29
CA ILE A 352 -15.71 -51.85 21.08
C ILE A 352 -17.13 -52.25 21.42
N TYR A 353 -17.45 -52.26 22.72
CA TYR A 353 -18.79 -52.41 23.22
C TYR A 353 -19.42 -51.03 23.46
N ILE A 354 -20.53 -50.74 22.78
CA ILE A 354 -21.31 -49.54 23.02
C ILE A 354 -22.45 -49.95 23.97
N VAL A 355 -22.50 -49.30 25.13
CA VAL A 355 -23.45 -49.64 26.20
C VAL A 355 -24.30 -48.42 26.58
N GLU A 356 -25.57 -48.65 26.94
CA GLU A 356 -26.46 -47.59 27.38
C GLU A 356 -26.38 -47.42 28.91
N GLY A 357 -25.84 -46.25 29.30
CA GLY A 357 -25.79 -45.82 30.69
C GLY A 357 -24.76 -46.51 31.59
N ASP A 358 -24.68 -46.02 32.82
CA ASP A 358 -23.66 -46.41 33.80
C ASP A 358 -23.85 -47.83 34.34
N SER A 359 -25.08 -48.32 34.44
CA SER A 359 -25.38 -49.65 34.92
C SER A 359 -24.84 -50.72 33.98
N ALA A 360 -25.09 -50.58 32.67
CA ALA A 360 -24.55 -51.47 31.66
C ALA A 360 -23.02 -51.38 31.57
N LEU A 361 -22.43 -50.20 31.70
CA LEU A 361 -20.99 -50.01 31.77
C LEU A 361 -20.35 -50.83 32.88
N GLY A 362 -20.94 -50.81 34.09
CA GLY A 362 -20.43 -51.56 35.24
C GLY A 362 -20.42 -53.07 35.00
N SER A 363 -21.51 -53.63 34.48
CA SER A 363 -21.66 -55.07 34.18
C SER A 363 -20.70 -55.55 33.09
N VAL A 364 -20.61 -54.82 31.99
CA VAL A 364 -19.72 -55.16 30.86
C VAL A 364 -18.25 -55.01 31.24
N LYS A 365 -17.90 -54.02 32.09
CA LYS A 365 -16.51 -53.84 32.58
C LYS A 365 -16.00 -55.05 33.39
N LEU A 366 -16.87 -55.73 34.09
CA LEU A 366 -16.52 -56.92 34.88
C LEU A 366 -16.40 -58.19 34.02
N SER A 367 -17.13 -58.30 32.92
CA SER A 367 -17.21 -59.50 32.08
C SER A 367 -16.41 -59.46 30.79
N ARG A 368 -15.87 -58.28 30.39
CA ARG A 368 -15.09 -58.10 29.15
C ARG A 368 -13.69 -58.74 29.23
N ASP A 369 -13.13 -59.08 28.09
CA ASP A 369 -11.70 -59.31 27.99
C ASP A 369 -10.98 -57.93 27.85
N ALA A 370 -10.25 -57.57 28.95
CA ALA A 370 -9.59 -56.26 29.01
C ALA A 370 -8.39 -56.16 28.05
N GLU A 371 -7.94 -57.26 27.45
CA GLU A 371 -6.82 -57.26 26.50
C GLU A 371 -7.20 -56.58 25.18
N PHE A 372 -8.39 -56.86 24.61
CA PHE A 372 -8.78 -56.34 23.31
C PHE A 372 -10.17 -55.70 23.25
N GLN A 373 -10.96 -55.72 24.32
CA GLN A 373 -12.32 -55.16 24.37
C GLN A 373 -12.37 -53.82 25.10
N GLY A 374 -12.68 -52.72 24.37
CA GLY A 374 -12.99 -51.39 24.90
C GLY A 374 -14.49 -51.21 25.13
N ILE A 375 -14.90 -50.27 26.01
CA ILE A 375 -16.30 -50.00 26.30
C ILE A 375 -16.54 -48.50 26.14
N MET A 376 -17.58 -48.13 25.39
CA MET A 376 -18.05 -46.75 25.19
C MET A 376 -19.47 -46.59 25.72
N PRO A 377 -19.66 -45.94 26.87
CA PRO A 377 -21.01 -45.63 27.34
C PRO A 377 -21.63 -44.49 26.56
N VAL A 378 -22.86 -44.64 26.14
CA VAL A 378 -23.67 -43.58 25.55
C VAL A 378 -24.85 -43.27 26.46
N ARG A 379 -25.19 -41.99 26.62
CA ARG A 379 -26.27 -41.57 27.51
C ARG A 379 -26.98 -40.35 26.95
N GLY A 380 -28.33 -40.33 26.98
CA GLY A 380 -29.16 -39.20 26.64
C GLY A 380 -29.46 -39.06 25.15
N LYS A 381 -30.02 -37.94 24.75
CA LYS A 381 -30.37 -37.63 23.35
C LYS A 381 -29.10 -37.35 22.53
N ILE A 382 -29.00 -38.07 21.42
CA ILE A 382 -27.88 -37.86 20.47
C ILE A 382 -27.97 -36.48 19.86
N LEU A 383 -26.86 -35.77 19.82
CA LEU A 383 -26.75 -34.50 19.11
C LEU A 383 -26.94 -34.72 17.60
N ASN A 384 -27.89 -34.04 16.99
CA ASN A 384 -28.07 -34.11 15.55
C ASN A 384 -26.94 -33.25 14.86
N CYS A 385 -25.84 -33.92 14.52
CA CYS A 385 -24.66 -33.30 13.91
C CYS A 385 -24.93 -32.66 12.55
N LEU A 386 -26.04 -33.03 11.85
CA LEU A 386 -26.44 -32.42 10.59
C LEU A 386 -27.09 -31.04 10.78
N LYS A 387 -27.55 -30.74 11.99
CA LYS A 387 -28.21 -29.46 12.35
C LYS A 387 -27.47 -28.66 13.42
N ALA A 388 -26.37 -29.18 13.93
CA ALA A 388 -25.61 -28.51 14.98
C ALA A 388 -24.43 -27.73 14.39
N ASP A 389 -24.17 -26.54 14.95
CA ASP A 389 -22.98 -25.75 14.60
C ASP A 389 -21.68 -26.51 14.96
N TYR A 390 -20.65 -26.32 14.14
CA TYR A 390 -19.35 -26.98 14.28
C TYR A 390 -18.76 -26.85 15.70
N ALA A 391 -18.95 -25.66 16.33
CA ALA A 391 -18.52 -25.38 17.71
C ALA A 391 -19.27 -26.18 18.78
N ARG A 392 -20.41 -26.83 18.44
CA ARG A 392 -21.17 -27.72 19.33
C ARG A 392 -20.83 -29.20 19.15
N ILE A 393 -20.26 -29.56 17.99
CA ILE A 393 -19.88 -30.91 17.65
C ILE A 393 -18.49 -31.25 18.26
N PHE A 394 -17.60 -30.25 18.21
CA PHE A 394 -16.22 -30.33 18.70
C PHE A 394 -16.00 -29.26 19.78
#